data_c0834a7fc249511eb2fd62dd6165ffdc
#
_entry.id   c0834a7fc249511eb2fd62dd6165ffdc
#
_cell.length_a   1.000
_cell.length_b   1.000
_cell.length_c   1.000
_cell.angle_alpha   90.00
_cell.angle_beta   90.00
_cell.angle_gamma   90.00
#
_symmetry.space_group_name_H-M   'P 1'
#
loop_
_entity.id
_entity.type
_entity.pdbx_description
1 polymer ?
#
loop_
_entity_poly.entity_id
_entity_poly.type
_entity_poly.pdbx_seq_one_letter_code
_entity_poly.pdbx_strand_id
1 'polypeptide(L)'
;MHNSTSQLQRVNIALGSSMQTIMLVDDDPIFRNMIASYLKSLHYEVVEAQDGLEALQLLREHVPDLMICDLNMPIVSGVELVEEVSWQFPMLPMIVVSATEDMADVAQVLRFGIKDFLTKPITRLEHFTDAIKTTLDEAQSNTSFTRDFSSQWFRVDQSGEVAEEKELYWHLNHLKDNTVTARDLLHALQPERDTQQGGWKCSYLVLQSSETMPLVFDYSWLMDGRFAFYLVDSSAGGENGVGTALLVRALFNDFIRTRKRCHSDLKDLADAVEKGISCTQCADSIPAIFGIADMVEGTISILPAGLKSHWIQQGKNQAIETGIKLGEGCTKNFVTSDLPMKKGGELVLSELGVRSFKLTIKNLVC
;
A
#
# COMPACT_ATOMS: atom_id res chain seq x y z
N MET A 1 44.65 49.94 15.82
CA MET A 1 44.99 49.10 16.99
C MET A 1 43.67 48.64 17.63
N HIS A 2 43.61 47.40 17.90
CA HIS A 2 42.60 46.59 18.60
C HIS A 2 41.43 45.98 17.77
N ASN A 3 41.69 44.78 17.37
CA ASN A 3 40.77 43.70 17.07
C ASN A 3 39.83 43.44 18.26
N SER A 4 38.58 43.22 17.95
CA SER A 4 37.69 42.47 18.83
C SER A 4 36.79 41.57 17.97
N THR A 5 37.29 40.38 17.75
CA THR A 5 36.57 39.25 17.15
C THR A 5 35.60 38.73 18.19
N SER A 6 34.31 38.96 18.02
CA SER A 6 33.29 38.29 18.83
C SER A 6 32.95 36.95 18.20
N GLN A 7 33.39 35.90 18.86
CA GLN A 7 32.99 34.52 18.61
C GLN A 7 31.47 34.36 18.88
N LEU A 8 30.71 34.19 17.82
CA LEU A 8 29.37 33.67 17.93
C LEU A 8 29.48 32.15 18.26
N GLN A 9 29.37 31.84 19.55
CA GLN A 9 29.11 30.48 20.00
C GLN A 9 27.79 30.02 19.38
N ARG A 10 27.88 29.11 18.46
CA ARG A 10 26.74 28.30 18.04
C ARG A 10 26.33 27.40 19.22
N VAL A 11 25.29 27.81 19.90
CA VAL A 11 24.58 26.94 20.83
C VAL A 11 23.86 25.89 19.96
N ASN A 12 24.46 24.72 19.84
CA ASN A 12 23.75 23.51 19.41
C ASN A 12 22.73 23.18 20.51
N ILE A 13 21.51 23.64 20.36
CA ILE A 13 20.40 23.10 21.10
C ILE A 13 20.19 21.72 20.48
N ALA A 14 20.76 20.69 21.09
CA ALA A 14 20.32 19.34 20.92
C ALA A 14 18.86 19.30 21.38
N LEU A 15 17.91 19.33 20.44
CA LEU A 15 16.55 18.93 20.67
C LEU A 15 16.64 17.48 21.18
N GLY A 16 16.40 17.29 22.47
CA GLY A 16 16.32 15.97 23.07
C GLY A 16 15.24 15.19 22.31
N SER A 17 15.65 14.21 21.51
CA SER A 17 14.74 13.22 20.99
C SER A 17 14.13 12.52 22.20
N SER A 18 12.85 12.78 22.49
CA SER A 18 12.10 11.96 23.43
C SER A 18 12.21 10.51 22.97
N MET A 19 12.53 9.62 23.89
CA MET A 19 12.62 8.20 23.58
C MET A 19 11.24 7.73 23.11
N GLN A 20 11.15 7.11 21.92
CA GLN A 20 9.88 6.67 21.37
C GLN A 20 9.36 5.46 22.15
N THR A 21 8.07 5.47 22.42
CA THR A 21 7.39 4.44 23.21
C THR A 21 6.65 3.47 22.28
N ILE A 22 6.92 2.18 22.42
CA ILE A 22 6.24 1.10 21.67
C ILE A 22 5.42 0.27 22.66
N MET A 23 4.14 0.11 22.37
CA MET A 23 3.30 -0.86 23.09
C MET A 23 3.39 -2.22 22.40
N LEU A 24 3.74 -3.24 23.14
CA LEU A 24 3.82 -4.63 22.67
C LEU A 24 2.73 -5.46 23.35
N VAL A 25 1.79 -5.98 22.56
CA VAL A 25 0.64 -6.74 23.01
C VAL A 25 0.73 -8.17 22.49
N ASP A 26 0.88 -9.14 23.38
CA ASP A 26 1.07 -10.54 22.99
C ASP A 26 0.79 -11.43 24.20
N ASP A 27 0.07 -12.53 24.07
CA ASP A 27 -0.26 -13.42 25.19
C ASP A 27 0.86 -14.42 25.50
N ASP A 28 1.75 -14.69 24.52
CA ASP A 28 2.93 -15.53 24.75
C ASP A 28 4.02 -14.77 25.52
N PRO A 29 4.26 -15.10 26.81
CA PRO A 29 5.24 -14.39 27.62
C PRO A 29 6.69 -14.59 27.12
N ILE A 30 6.99 -15.69 26.40
CA ILE A 30 8.33 -15.96 25.89
C ILE A 30 8.59 -15.02 24.72
N PHE A 31 7.67 -14.99 23.77
CA PHE A 31 7.77 -14.10 22.60
C PHE A 31 7.78 -12.63 23.06
N ARG A 32 6.86 -12.23 23.92
CA ARG A 32 6.77 -10.85 24.44
C ARG A 32 8.07 -10.41 25.10
N ASN A 33 8.63 -11.22 26.04
CA ASN A 33 9.91 -10.90 26.70
C ASN A 33 11.08 -10.80 25.71
N MET A 34 11.13 -11.68 24.71
CA MET A 34 12.18 -11.68 23.70
C MET A 34 12.13 -10.38 22.85
N ILE A 35 10.96 -10.04 22.35
CA ILE A 35 10.76 -8.83 21.51
C ILE A 35 10.93 -7.57 22.36
N ALA A 36 10.40 -7.51 23.58
CA ALA A 36 10.60 -6.36 24.47
C ALA A 36 12.09 -6.12 24.77
N SER A 37 12.86 -7.18 25.03
CA SER A 37 14.30 -7.07 25.24
C SER A 37 15.03 -6.56 24.00
N TYR A 38 14.62 -7.03 22.84
CA TYR A 38 15.18 -6.59 21.56
C TYR A 38 14.88 -5.10 21.30
N LEU A 39 13.63 -4.66 21.47
CA LEU A 39 13.23 -3.26 21.29
C LEU A 39 13.96 -2.32 22.28
N LYS A 40 14.09 -2.74 23.54
CA LYS A 40 14.87 -2.00 24.56
C LYS A 40 16.35 -1.86 24.13
N SER A 41 16.93 -2.89 23.49
CA SER A 41 18.30 -2.83 22.96
C SER A 41 18.47 -1.81 21.80
N LEU A 42 17.38 -1.52 21.09
CA LEU A 42 17.30 -0.48 20.06
C LEU A 42 16.94 0.91 20.60
N HIS A 43 16.94 1.08 21.94
CA HIS A 43 16.65 2.33 22.65
C HIS A 43 15.19 2.81 22.53
N TYR A 44 14.22 1.90 22.37
CA TYR A 44 12.80 2.19 22.53
C TYR A 44 12.36 1.97 23.99
N GLU A 45 11.42 2.80 24.44
CA GLU A 45 10.65 2.50 25.63
C GLU A 45 9.55 1.50 25.30
N VAL A 46 9.39 0.45 26.11
CA VAL A 46 8.44 -0.63 25.80
C VAL A 46 7.42 -0.76 26.91
N VAL A 47 6.16 -0.59 26.56
CA VAL A 47 4.99 -0.88 27.39
C VAL A 47 4.45 -2.24 26.95
N GLU A 48 4.35 -3.17 27.91
CA GLU A 48 3.94 -4.56 27.62
C GLU A 48 2.50 -4.78 28.10
N ALA A 49 1.69 -5.46 27.29
CA ALA A 49 0.35 -5.94 27.63
C ALA A 49 0.23 -7.43 27.26
N GLN A 50 -0.45 -8.21 28.08
CA GLN A 50 -0.61 -9.65 27.89
C GLN A 50 -1.87 -10.04 27.13
N ASP A 51 -2.80 -9.10 26.94
CA ASP A 51 -4.04 -9.29 26.17
C ASP A 51 -4.59 -7.94 25.71
N GLY A 52 -5.61 -7.99 24.83
CA GLY A 52 -6.21 -6.78 24.29
C GLY A 52 -6.91 -5.91 25.32
N LEU A 53 -7.44 -6.49 26.42
CA LEU A 53 -8.10 -5.72 27.47
C LEU A 53 -7.11 -4.87 28.27
N GLU A 54 -5.97 -5.45 28.63
CA GLU A 54 -4.88 -4.72 29.29
C GLU A 54 -4.33 -3.63 28.39
N ALA A 55 -4.15 -3.92 27.09
CA ALA A 55 -3.74 -2.93 26.11
C ALA A 55 -4.69 -1.72 26.05
N LEU A 56 -6.00 -1.95 26.00
CA LEU A 56 -6.99 -0.87 25.99
C LEU A 56 -6.99 -0.05 27.30
N GLN A 57 -6.69 -0.67 28.44
CA GLN A 57 -6.56 0.03 29.71
C GLN A 57 -5.33 0.95 29.70
N LEU A 58 -4.18 0.44 29.27
CA LEU A 58 -2.93 1.19 29.19
C LEU A 58 -3.00 2.34 28.18
N LEU A 59 -3.68 2.15 27.05
CA LEU A 59 -3.89 3.20 26.04
C LEU A 59 -4.67 4.41 26.57
N ARG A 60 -5.54 4.22 27.56
CA ARG A 60 -6.27 5.32 28.22
C ARG A 60 -5.37 6.17 29.13
N GLU A 61 -4.31 5.58 29.63
CA GLU A 61 -3.36 6.27 30.50
C GLU A 61 -2.25 6.95 29.70
N HIS A 62 -1.74 6.26 28.68
CA HIS A 62 -0.68 6.76 27.83
C HIS A 62 -0.79 6.18 26.41
N VAL A 63 -0.81 7.05 25.40
CA VAL A 63 -0.81 6.64 23.99
C VAL A 63 0.65 6.52 23.52
N PRO A 64 1.10 5.33 23.07
CA PRO A 64 2.45 5.12 22.55
C PRO A 64 2.62 5.72 21.16
N ASP A 65 3.85 5.76 20.66
CA ASP A 65 4.17 6.18 19.29
C ASP A 65 3.86 5.09 18.27
N LEU A 66 3.82 3.82 18.69
CA LEU A 66 3.52 2.64 17.87
C LEU A 66 2.92 1.54 18.74
N MET A 67 1.93 0.82 18.21
CA MET A 67 1.44 -0.43 18.80
C MET A 67 1.83 -1.63 17.91
N ILE A 68 2.36 -2.67 18.55
CA ILE A 68 2.64 -3.98 17.94
C ILE A 68 1.76 -4.99 18.63
N CYS A 69 0.93 -5.74 17.92
CA CYS A 69 0.02 -6.70 18.54
C CYS A 69 -0.05 -8.03 17.80
N ASP A 70 -0.29 -9.12 18.58
CA ASP A 70 -0.71 -10.41 18.04
C ASP A 70 -2.22 -10.40 17.75
N LEU A 71 -2.66 -11.24 16.81
CA LEU A 71 -4.09 -11.45 16.53
C LEU A 71 -4.71 -12.51 17.43
N ASN A 72 -3.98 -13.55 17.74
CA ASN A 72 -4.48 -14.71 18.46
C ASN A 72 -4.26 -14.58 19.96
N MET A 73 -5.10 -13.79 20.62
CA MET A 73 -5.02 -13.55 22.06
C MET A 73 -6.35 -13.90 22.76
N PRO A 74 -6.32 -14.34 24.03
CA PRO A 74 -7.52 -14.57 24.81
C PRO A 74 -8.20 -13.25 25.23
N ILE A 75 -9.45 -13.34 25.68
CA ILE A 75 -10.29 -12.26 26.27
C ILE A 75 -10.74 -11.26 25.20
N VAL A 76 -9.85 -10.44 24.68
CA VAL A 76 -10.03 -9.55 23.52
C VAL A 76 -9.01 -9.95 22.48
N SER A 77 -9.48 -10.45 21.36
CA SER A 77 -8.60 -10.84 20.23
C SER A 77 -7.87 -9.64 19.66
N GLY A 78 -6.74 -9.87 18.98
CA GLY A 78 -6.02 -8.78 18.33
C GLY A 78 -6.82 -8.11 17.21
N VAL A 79 -7.72 -8.84 16.56
CA VAL A 79 -8.63 -8.26 15.55
C VAL A 79 -9.57 -7.24 16.21
N GLU A 80 -10.22 -7.61 17.31
CA GLU A 80 -11.09 -6.71 18.09
C GLU A 80 -10.31 -5.52 18.67
N LEU A 81 -9.08 -5.78 19.15
CA LEU A 81 -8.20 -4.71 19.65
C LEU A 81 -7.86 -3.69 18.53
N VAL A 82 -7.43 -4.16 17.37
CA VAL A 82 -7.09 -3.31 16.22
C VAL A 82 -8.32 -2.51 15.76
N GLU A 83 -9.50 -3.12 15.72
CA GLU A 83 -10.75 -2.43 15.40
C GLU A 83 -11.01 -1.29 16.38
N GLU A 84 -11.00 -1.56 17.68
CA GLU A 84 -11.28 -0.58 18.73
C GLU A 84 -10.24 0.56 18.73
N VAL A 85 -8.95 0.22 18.58
CA VAL A 85 -7.86 1.21 18.52
C VAL A 85 -7.98 2.09 17.27
N SER A 86 -8.37 1.54 16.13
CA SER A 86 -8.55 2.33 14.91
C SER A 86 -9.66 3.39 15.06
N TRP A 87 -10.68 3.12 15.86
CA TRP A 87 -11.76 4.05 16.16
C TRP A 87 -11.38 5.09 17.22
N GLN A 88 -10.77 4.65 18.32
CA GLN A 88 -10.46 5.54 19.45
C GLN A 88 -9.18 6.34 19.25
N PHE A 89 -8.19 5.76 18.56
CA PHE A 89 -6.84 6.32 18.37
C PHE A 89 -6.42 6.28 16.89
N PRO A 90 -7.15 6.97 15.98
CA PRO A 90 -6.93 6.84 14.52
C PRO A 90 -5.54 7.27 14.04
N MET A 91 -4.80 8.00 14.86
CA MET A 91 -3.42 8.43 14.56
C MET A 91 -2.35 7.49 15.09
N LEU A 92 -2.72 6.49 15.90
CA LEU A 92 -1.77 5.51 16.43
C LEU A 92 -1.44 4.47 15.33
N PRO A 93 -0.20 4.44 14.85
CA PRO A 93 0.20 3.42 13.89
C PRO A 93 0.26 2.05 14.55
N MET A 94 -0.16 1.03 13.83
CA MET A 94 -0.22 -0.35 14.32
C MET A 94 0.52 -1.29 13.38
N ILE A 95 1.32 -2.20 13.94
CA ILE A 95 1.94 -3.34 13.27
C ILE A 95 1.36 -4.60 13.89
N VAL A 96 0.93 -5.53 13.06
CA VAL A 96 0.45 -6.85 13.52
C VAL A 96 1.57 -7.87 13.35
N VAL A 97 1.78 -8.71 14.37
CA VAL A 97 2.76 -9.80 14.35
C VAL A 97 2.07 -11.08 14.81
N SER A 98 1.68 -11.95 13.91
CA SER A 98 0.87 -13.11 14.27
C SER A 98 1.32 -14.41 13.60
N ALA A 99 1.03 -15.53 14.27
CA ALA A 99 1.18 -16.88 13.70
C ALA A 99 -0.07 -17.33 12.93
N THR A 100 -1.05 -16.44 12.72
CA THR A 100 -2.28 -16.83 12.04
C THR A 100 -2.03 -17.23 10.59
N GLU A 101 -2.61 -18.33 10.22
CA GLU A 101 -2.70 -18.80 8.82
C GLU A 101 -4.05 -18.36 8.21
N ASP A 102 -4.92 -17.72 9.01
CA ASP A 102 -6.23 -17.29 8.54
C ASP A 102 -6.14 -15.91 7.87
N MET A 103 -6.18 -15.93 6.55
CA MET A 103 -6.13 -14.72 5.75
C MET A 103 -7.39 -13.85 5.89
N ALA A 104 -8.48 -14.37 6.46
CA ALA A 104 -9.66 -13.55 6.76
C ALA A 104 -9.37 -12.58 7.90
N ASP A 105 -8.66 -13.01 8.94
CA ASP A 105 -8.22 -12.16 10.03
C ASP A 105 -7.26 -11.07 9.52
N VAL A 106 -6.31 -11.46 8.67
CA VAL A 106 -5.37 -10.52 8.03
C VAL A 106 -6.14 -9.48 7.20
N ALA A 107 -7.09 -9.92 6.36
CA ALA A 107 -7.90 -9.01 5.56
C ALA A 107 -8.73 -8.05 6.43
N GLN A 108 -9.22 -8.52 7.57
CA GLN A 108 -10.01 -7.71 8.49
C GLN A 108 -9.17 -6.60 9.14
N VAL A 109 -7.99 -6.93 9.66
CA VAL A 109 -7.13 -5.91 10.30
C VAL A 109 -6.57 -4.89 9.31
N LEU A 110 -6.38 -5.29 8.03
CA LEU A 110 -6.01 -4.37 6.96
C LEU A 110 -7.08 -3.29 6.71
N ARG A 111 -8.37 -3.62 6.87
CA ARG A 111 -9.46 -2.63 6.78
C ARG A 111 -9.37 -1.56 7.85
N PHE A 112 -8.84 -1.90 9.00
CA PHE A 112 -8.66 -0.97 10.12
C PHE A 112 -7.40 -0.12 10.00
N GLY A 113 -6.64 -0.25 8.90
CA GLY A 113 -5.53 0.64 8.56
C GLY A 113 -4.23 0.33 9.29
N ILE A 114 -3.97 -0.93 9.62
CA ILE A 114 -2.66 -1.32 10.13
C ILE A 114 -1.56 -0.95 9.12
N LYS A 115 -0.38 -0.62 9.64
CA LYS A 115 0.74 -0.17 8.80
C LYS A 115 1.55 -1.33 8.25
N ASP A 116 1.58 -2.43 8.99
CA ASP A 116 2.40 -3.59 8.63
C ASP A 116 1.85 -4.88 9.23
N PHE A 117 2.12 -6.01 8.56
CA PHE A 117 1.80 -7.35 9.04
C PHE A 117 3.03 -8.25 8.91
N LEU A 118 3.43 -8.89 10.00
CA LEU A 118 4.59 -9.78 10.05
C LEU A 118 4.15 -11.15 10.59
N THR A 119 4.70 -12.21 10.02
CA THR A 119 4.42 -13.58 10.47
C THR A 119 5.36 -14.02 11.59
N LYS A 120 4.83 -14.76 12.58
CA LYS A 120 5.64 -15.50 13.56
C LYS A 120 6.06 -16.87 12.98
N PRO A 121 7.30 -17.35 13.25
CA PRO A 121 8.34 -16.71 14.03
C PRO A 121 9.06 -15.58 13.24
N ILE A 122 9.47 -14.52 13.91
CA ILE A 122 10.29 -13.48 13.28
C ILE A 122 11.69 -14.05 13.02
N THR A 123 11.90 -14.52 11.80
CA THR A 123 13.17 -15.15 11.41
C THR A 123 14.27 -14.13 11.11
N ARG A 124 13.90 -12.91 10.74
CA ARG A 124 14.80 -11.80 10.40
C ARG A 124 14.48 -10.55 11.21
N LEU A 125 15.24 -10.31 12.25
CA LEU A 125 15.09 -9.13 13.11
C LEU A 125 15.36 -7.81 12.37
N GLU A 126 16.12 -7.83 11.28
CA GLU A 126 16.35 -6.65 10.44
C GLU A 126 15.05 -6.16 9.81
N HIS A 127 14.24 -7.05 9.28
CA HIS A 127 12.94 -6.72 8.68
C HIS A 127 11.97 -6.13 9.70
N PHE A 128 11.94 -6.71 10.90
CA PHE A 128 11.14 -6.20 12.00
C PHE A 128 11.58 -4.79 12.40
N THR A 129 12.90 -4.56 12.46
CA THR A 129 13.46 -3.23 12.77
C THR A 129 13.11 -2.21 11.69
N ASP A 130 13.22 -2.59 10.41
CA ASP A 130 12.91 -1.71 9.28
C ASP A 130 11.41 -1.36 9.23
N ALA A 131 10.53 -2.32 9.54
CA ALA A 131 9.10 -2.10 9.65
C ALA A 131 8.78 -1.04 10.72
N ILE A 132 9.37 -1.18 11.91
CA ILE A 132 9.20 -0.24 13.03
C ILE A 132 9.70 1.14 12.65
N LYS A 133 10.95 1.27 12.18
CA LYS A 133 11.56 2.56 11.82
C LYS A 133 10.73 3.28 10.77
N THR A 134 10.38 2.59 9.69
CA THR A 134 9.60 3.19 8.61
C THR A 134 8.23 3.65 9.09
N THR A 135 7.56 2.85 9.92
CA THR A 135 6.24 3.21 10.47
C THR A 135 6.32 4.44 11.38
N LEU A 136 7.34 4.52 12.22
CA LEU A 136 7.55 5.68 13.11
C LEU A 136 7.96 6.94 12.32
N ASP A 137 8.82 6.82 11.31
CA ASP A 137 9.24 7.94 10.46
C ASP A 137 8.05 8.49 9.64
N GLU A 138 7.17 7.62 9.16
CA GLU A 138 5.94 8.01 8.46
C GLU A 138 4.97 8.74 9.38
N ALA A 139 4.79 8.28 10.60
CA ALA A 139 3.93 8.93 11.59
C ALA A 139 4.41 10.35 11.94
N GLN A 140 5.71 10.58 12.01
CA GLN A 140 6.29 11.90 12.30
C GLN A 140 6.25 12.86 11.09
N SER A 141 6.30 12.35 9.87
CA SER A 141 6.42 13.18 8.67
C SER A 141 5.10 13.77 8.17
N ASN A 142 3.96 13.47 8.79
CA ASN A 142 2.60 13.82 8.32
C ASN A 142 2.33 13.44 6.84
N THR A 143 3.18 12.62 6.26
CA THR A 143 3.00 12.06 4.92
C THR A 143 2.29 10.73 5.05
N SER A 144 0.98 10.75 4.98
CA SER A 144 0.13 9.55 4.96
C SER A 144 0.30 8.79 3.61
N PHE A 145 1.48 8.25 3.38
CA PHE A 145 1.62 7.19 2.40
C PHE A 145 1.29 5.90 3.13
N THR A 146 0.11 5.39 2.91
CA THR A 146 -0.29 4.04 3.32
C THR A 146 0.74 3.07 2.78
N ARG A 147 1.53 2.47 3.67
CA ARG A 147 2.42 1.38 3.27
C ARG A 147 1.54 0.24 2.82
N ASP A 148 1.67 -0.14 1.59
CA ASP A 148 0.88 -1.24 1.08
C ASP A 148 1.43 -2.56 1.61
N PHE A 149 0.56 -3.32 2.26
CA PHE A 149 0.81 -4.66 2.74
C PHE A 149 1.44 -5.58 1.68
N SER A 150 0.98 -5.48 0.42
CA SER A 150 1.52 -6.29 -0.67
C SER A 150 2.99 -6.02 -0.96
N SER A 151 3.49 -4.81 -0.68
CA SER A 151 4.92 -4.48 -0.89
C SER A 151 5.88 -5.19 0.07
N GLN A 152 5.38 -5.81 1.13
CA GLN A 152 6.19 -6.65 2.01
C GLN A 152 6.36 -8.07 1.48
N TRP A 153 5.33 -8.57 0.82
CA TRP A 153 5.39 -9.89 0.20
C TRP A 153 6.29 -9.93 -1.02
N PHE A 154 6.39 -8.80 -1.73
CA PHE A 154 7.16 -8.68 -2.96
C PHE A 154 8.31 -7.68 -2.78
N ARG A 155 9.34 -8.07 -2.03
CA ARG A 155 10.56 -7.26 -1.94
C ARG A 155 11.31 -7.34 -3.24
N VAL A 156 11.46 -6.20 -3.86
CA VAL A 156 12.31 -6.04 -5.05
C VAL A 156 13.67 -5.54 -4.59
N ASP A 157 14.72 -6.28 -4.89
CA ASP A 157 16.08 -5.84 -4.62
C ASP A 157 16.52 -4.70 -5.57
N GLN A 158 17.72 -4.15 -5.36
CA GLN A 158 18.25 -3.08 -6.21
C GLN A 158 18.45 -3.50 -7.68
N SER A 159 18.46 -4.80 -7.98
CA SER A 159 18.51 -5.33 -9.35
C SER A 159 17.13 -5.43 -10.00
N GLY A 160 16.07 -5.26 -9.22
CA GLY A 160 14.67 -5.43 -9.63
C GLY A 160 14.24 -6.89 -9.65
N GLU A 161 14.92 -7.76 -8.89
CA GLU A 161 14.52 -9.14 -8.69
C GLU A 161 13.69 -9.26 -7.42
N VAL A 162 12.61 -10.04 -7.48
CA VAL A 162 11.77 -10.35 -6.32
C VAL A 162 12.48 -11.44 -5.54
N ALA A 163 12.74 -11.19 -4.26
CA ALA A 163 13.33 -12.22 -3.40
C ALA A 163 12.33 -13.39 -3.26
N GLU A 164 12.75 -14.57 -3.72
CA GLU A 164 11.98 -15.80 -3.58
C GLU A 164 12.01 -16.25 -2.11
N GLU A 165 11.02 -15.84 -1.33
CA GLU A 165 10.85 -16.34 0.03
C GLU A 165 9.84 -17.50 0.04
N LYS A 166 10.17 -18.58 0.75
CA LYS A 166 9.26 -19.74 0.87
C LYS A 166 7.89 -19.38 1.46
N GLU A 167 7.85 -18.36 2.32
CA GLU A 167 6.63 -17.82 2.91
C GLU A 167 5.71 -17.19 1.86
N LEU A 168 6.28 -16.44 0.90
CA LEU A 168 5.51 -15.87 -0.20
C LEU A 168 4.77 -16.94 -1.00
N TYR A 169 5.47 -18.03 -1.36
CA TYR A 169 4.88 -19.14 -2.10
C TYR A 169 3.73 -19.80 -1.33
N TRP A 170 3.88 -19.94 -0.02
CA TRP A 170 2.83 -20.51 0.81
C TRP A 170 1.58 -19.61 0.82
N HIS A 171 1.74 -18.30 1.04
CA HIS A 171 0.62 -17.34 1.03
C HIS A 171 -0.07 -17.28 -0.34
N LEU A 172 0.68 -17.23 -1.42
CA LEU A 172 0.12 -17.18 -2.77
C LEU A 172 -0.63 -18.48 -3.13
N ASN A 173 -0.09 -19.65 -2.76
CA ASN A 173 -0.78 -20.91 -2.95
C ASN A 173 -2.06 -20.98 -2.10
N HIS A 174 -2.03 -20.51 -0.86
CA HIS A 174 -3.21 -20.45 -0.01
C HIS A 174 -4.32 -19.58 -0.61
N LEU A 175 -3.97 -18.41 -1.15
CA LEU A 175 -4.92 -17.54 -1.86
C LEU A 175 -5.46 -18.17 -3.14
N LYS A 176 -4.65 -18.93 -3.85
CA LYS A 176 -5.05 -19.69 -5.04
C LYS A 176 -6.09 -20.77 -4.71
N ASP A 177 -5.86 -21.52 -3.63
CA ASP A 177 -6.74 -22.62 -3.20
C ASP A 177 -8.00 -22.10 -2.48
N ASN A 178 -7.98 -20.87 -1.95
CA ASN A 178 -9.08 -20.29 -1.20
C ASN A 178 -9.61 -18.99 -1.84
N THR A 179 -10.53 -19.14 -2.78
CA THR A 179 -11.10 -18.01 -3.54
C THR A 179 -11.88 -17.02 -2.67
N VAL A 180 -12.46 -17.45 -1.55
CA VAL A 180 -13.18 -16.58 -0.61
C VAL A 180 -12.19 -15.64 0.09
N THR A 181 -11.13 -16.19 0.62
CA THR A 181 -10.06 -15.43 1.29
C THR A 181 -9.38 -14.46 0.32
N ALA A 182 -9.09 -14.89 -0.91
CA ALA A 182 -8.52 -14.05 -1.95
C ALA A 182 -9.42 -12.84 -2.26
N ARG A 183 -10.73 -13.07 -2.40
CA ARG A 183 -11.72 -12.03 -2.59
C ARG A 183 -11.77 -11.06 -1.40
N ASP A 184 -11.81 -11.57 -0.18
CA ASP A 184 -11.91 -10.75 1.03
C ASP A 184 -10.66 -9.88 1.21
N LEU A 185 -9.48 -10.41 0.89
CA LEU A 185 -8.24 -9.66 0.82
C LEU A 185 -8.30 -8.53 -0.23
N LEU A 186 -8.68 -8.84 -1.47
CA LEU A 186 -8.80 -7.82 -2.52
C LEU A 186 -9.85 -6.76 -2.17
N HIS A 187 -10.92 -7.13 -1.46
CA HIS A 187 -11.92 -6.19 -0.98
C HIS A 187 -11.35 -5.26 0.10
N ALA A 188 -10.59 -5.82 1.04
CA ALA A 188 -9.94 -5.05 2.11
C ALA A 188 -8.91 -4.03 1.57
N LEU A 189 -8.26 -4.37 0.46
CA LEU A 189 -7.25 -3.52 -0.17
C LEU A 189 -7.85 -2.44 -1.10
N GLN A 190 -9.18 -2.37 -1.28
CA GLN A 190 -9.78 -1.31 -2.10
C GLN A 190 -9.63 0.05 -1.42
N PRO A 191 -9.17 1.08 -2.16
CA PRO A 191 -9.04 2.42 -1.63
C PRO A 191 -10.41 3.09 -1.43
N GLU A 192 -10.43 4.25 -0.77
CA GLU A 192 -11.65 5.06 -0.63
C GLU A 192 -12.20 5.45 -2.00
N ARG A 193 -13.55 5.39 -2.16
CA ARG A 193 -14.22 5.64 -3.44
C ARG A 193 -14.16 7.09 -3.90
N ASP A 194 -14.02 8.01 -2.96
CA ASP A 194 -13.95 9.45 -3.18
C ASP A 194 -12.71 10.00 -2.50
N THR A 195 -11.93 10.77 -3.25
CA THR A 195 -10.75 11.45 -2.70
C THR A 195 -10.63 12.86 -3.28
N GLN A 196 -10.08 13.78 -2.50
CA GLN A 196 -9.92 15.17 -2.91
C GLN A 196 -8.57 15.72 -2.46
N GLN A 197 -7.90 16.42 -3.38
CA GLN A 197 -6.71 17.19 -3.05
C GLN A 197 -6.75 18.54 -3.79
N GLY A 198 -6.58 19.63 -3.06
CA GLY A 198 -6.72 20.97 -3.61
C GLY A 198 -8.10 21.20 -4.23
N GLY A 199 -8.14 21.73 -5.43
CA GLY A 199 -9.38 21.96 -6.20
C GLY A 199 -9.86 20.78 -7.03
N TRP A 200 -9.29 19.58 -6.85
CA TRP A 200 -9.63 18.40 -7.64
C TRP A 200 -10.24 17.30 -6.80
N LYS A 201 -11.31 16.71 -7.33
CA LYS A 201 -11.96 15.53 -6.76
C LYS A 201 -11.83 14.35 -7.74
N CYS A 202 -11.39 13.21 -7.22
CA CYS A 202 -11.37 11.94 -7.93
C CYS A 202 -12.36 10.98 -7.26
N SER A 203 -13.15 10.27 -8.07
CA SER A 203 -14.07 9.24 -7.59
C SER A 203 -14.10 8.08 -8.55
N TYR A 204 -14.26 6.86 -8.03
CA TYR A 204 -14.37 5.69 -8.89
C TYR A 204 -15.61 4.85 -8.56
N LEU A 205 -16.09 4.15 -9.57
CA LEU A 205 -17.17 3.18 -9.47
C LEU A 205 -16.75 1.89 -10.17
N VAL A 206 -16.86 0.77 -9.45
CA VAL A 206 -16.67 -0.57 -10.00
C VAL A 206 -18.00 -1.31 -9.89
N LEU A 207 -18.48 -1.84 -11.00
CA LEU A 207 -19.59 -2.77 -11.06
C LEU A 207 -19.05 -4.10 -11.55
N GLN A 208 -19.05 -5.10 -10.68
CA GLN A 208 -18.51 -6.44 -10.93
C GLN A 208 -19.19 -7.45 -10.02
N SER A 209 -19.01 -8.74 -10.33
CA SER A 209 -19.48 -9.80 -9.44
C SER A 209 -18.85 -9.67 -8.05
N SER A 210 -19.66 -9.80 -7.02
CA SER A 210 -19.18 -9.84 -5.63
C SER A 210 -18.46 -11.15 -5.30
N GLU A 211 -18.61 -12.17 -6.14
CA GLU A 211 -18.00 -13.49 -5.90
C GLU A 211 -16.55 -13.58 -6.37
N THR A 212 -16.18 -12.87 -7.44
CA THR A 212 -14.85 -13.01 -8.06
C THR A 212 -14.00 -11.74 -7.97
N MET A 213 -14.62 -10.55 -7.85
CA MET A 213 -13.94 -9.24 -7.80
C MET A 213 -12.78 -9.12 -8.81
N PRO A 214 -13.04 -9.31 -10.11
CA PRO A 214 -11.98 -9.41 -11.10
C PRO A 214 -11.18 -8.11 -11.28
N LEU A 215 -11.77 -6.94 -11.05
CA LEU A 215 -11.12 -5.65 -11.22
C LEU A 215 -10.56 -5.15 -9.90
N VAL A 216 -9.25 -4.94 -9.87
CA VAL A 216 -8.50 -4.37 -8.74
C VAL A 216 -8.02 -2.99 -9.15
N PHE A 217 -8.43 -1.98 -8.40
CA PHE A 217 -8.08 -0.57 -8.60
C PHE A 217 -7.42 0.00 -7.36
N ASP A 218 -6.40 0.83 -7.58
CA ASP A 218 -5.80 1.63 -6.52
C ASP A 218 -5.22 2.94 -7.07
N TYR A 219 -4.96 3.90 -6.18
CA TYR A 219 -4.44 5.21 -6.55
C TYR A 219 -3.54 5.79 -5.45
N SER A 220 -2.76 6.79 -5.83
CA SER A 220 -1.96 7.60 -4.91
C SER A 220 -1.91 9.05 -5.37
N TRP A 221 -2.05 9.99 -4.43
CA TRP A 221 -1.74 11.39 -4.65
C TRP A 221 -0.24 11.62 -4.47
N LEU A 222 0.38 12.27 -5.45
CA LEU A 222 1.79 12.62 -5.40
C LEU A 222 1.97 14.04 -4.82
N MET A 223 3.13 14.29 -4.19
CA MET A 223 3.40 15.57 -3.54
C MET A 223 3.45 16.76 -4.50
N ASP A 224 3.67 16.52 -5.79
CA ASP A 224 3.73 17.54 -6.83
C ASP A 224 2.36 17.85 -7.48
N GLY A 225 1.27 17.36 -6.89
CA GLY A 225 -0.09 17.61 -7.37
C GLY A 225 -0.55 16.67 -8.48
N ARG A 226 0.16 15.57 -8.71
CA ARG A 226 -0.27 14.51 -9.63
C ARG A 226 -1.07 13.43 -8.92
N PHE A 227 -1.94 12.77 -9.67
CA PHE A 227 -2.74 11.62 -9.23
C PHE A 227 -2.37 10.40 -10.07
N ALA A 228 -1.72 9.44 -9.45
CA ALA A 228 -1.34 8.18 -10.09
C ALA A 228 -2.34 7.08 -9.73
N PHE A 229 -2.65 6.20 -10.69
CA PHE A 229 -3.56 5.09 -10.46
C PHE A 229 -3.23 3.89 -11.35
N TYR A 230 -3.73 2.72 -10.95
CA TYR A 230 -3.76 1.55 -11.80
C TYR A 230 -5.10 0.82 -11.71
N LEU A 231 -5.42 0.05 -12.73
CA LEU A 231 -6.53 -0.88 -12.79
C LEU A 231 -6.00 -2.20 -13.38
N VAL A 232 -6.27 -3.31 -12.71
CA VAL A 232 -5.84 -4.66 -13.14
C VAL A 232 -7.05 -5.58 -13.19
N ASP A 233 -7.07 -6.47 -14.18
CA ASP A 233 -8.04 -7.54 -14.27
C ASP A 233 -7.46 -8.87 -13.78
N SER A 234 -7.67 -9.18 -12.50
CA SER A 234 -7.16 -10.39 -11.87
C SER A 234 -7.76 -11.69 -12.45
N SER A 235 -8.95 -11.63 -13.04
CA SER A 235 -9.60 -12.83 -13.60
C SER A 235 -8.92 -13.36 -14.87
N ALA A 236 -8.20 -12.50 -15.57
CA ALA A 236 -7.48 -12.88 -16.78
C ALA A 236 -6.12 -13.54 -16.52
N GLY A 237 -5.59 -13.47 -15.30
CA GLY A 237 -4.35 -14.13 -14.86
C GLY A 237 -4.55 -15.58 -14.41
N GLY A 238 -5.71 -16.21 -14.70
CA GLY A 238 -5.97 -17.59 -14.32
C GLY A 238 -5.86 -17.84 -12.81
N GLU A 239 -5.26 -18.96 -12.43
CA GLU A 239 -5.09 -19.35 -11.02
C GLU A 239 -4.14 -18.41 -10.23
N ASN A 240 -3.20 -17.75 -10.89
CA ASN A 240 -2.26 -16.82 -10.28
C ASN A 240 -2.72 -15.36 -10.35
N GLY A 241 -3.92 -15.08 -10.86
CA GLY A 241 -4.39 -13.72 -11.11
C GLY A 241 -4.42 -12.82 -9.88
N VAL A 242 -4.82 -13.36 -8.72
CA VAL A 242 -4.80 -12.61 -7.46
C VAL A 242 -3.37 -12.29 -7.03
N GLY A 243 -2.48 -13.29 -7.06
CA GLY A 243 -1.06 -13.10 -6.75
C GLY A 243 -0.41 -12.07 -7.67
N THR A 244 -0.69 -12.14 -8.98
CA THR A 244 -0.19 -11.17 -9.95
C THR A 244 -0.75 -9.76 -9.68
N ALA A 245 -2.02 -9.62 -9.31
CA ALA A 245 -2.60 -8.31 -8.96
C ALA A 245 -1.95 -7.71 -7.71
N LEU A 246 -1.63 -8.52 -6.71
CA LEU A 246 -0.90 -8.10 -5.51
C LEU A 246 0.55 -7.69 -5.84
N LEU A 247 1.22 -8.41 -6.73
CA LEU A 247 2.55 -8.05 -7.23
C LEU A 247 2.52 -6.70 -7.96
N VAL A 248 1.54 -6.49 -8.86
CA VAL A 248 1.37 -5.21 -9.55
C VAL A 248 1.18 -4.07 -8.55
N ARG A 249 0.35 -4.29 -7.52
CA ARG A 249 0.13 -3.34 -6.44
C ARG A 249 1.42 -2.98 -5.70
N ALA A 250 2.19 -3.99 -5.30
CA ALA A 250 3.45 -3.80 -4.60
C ALA A 250 4.45 -2.98 -5.42
N LEU A 251 4.63 -3.35 -6.69
CA LEU A 251 5.56 -2.68 -7.60
C LEU A 251 5.12 -1.25 -7.94
N PHE A 252 3.80 -1.01 -8.09
CA PHE A 252 3.25 0.33 -8.27
C PHE A 252 3.58 1.23 -7.07
N ASN A 253 3.31 0.76 -5.86
CA ASN A 253 3.54 1.53 -4.64
C ASN A 253 5.02 1.77 -4.37
N ASP A 254 5.88 0.79 -4.65
CA ASP A 254 7.34 0.96 -4.55
C ASP A 254 7.86 1.98 -5.58
N PHE A 255 7.39 1.90 -6.82
CA PHE A 255 7.75 2.85 -7.86
C PHE A 255 7.35 4.28 -7.50
N ILE A 256 6.13 4.50 -7.02
CA ILE A 256 5.63 5.81 -6.59
C ILE A 256 6.44 6.35 -5.41
N ARG A 257 6.85 5.49 -4.48
CA ARG A 257 7.65 5.85 -3.30
C ARG A 257 9.08 6.26 -3.62
N THR A 258 9.74 5.47 -4.46
CA THR A 258 11.19 5.61 -4.73
C THR A 258 11.51 6.82 -5.60
N ARG A 259 10.59 7.23 -6.48
CA ARG A 259 10.83 8.27 -7.48
C ARG A 259 10.24 9.65 -7.13
N LYS A 260 10.36 10.07 -5.88
CA LYS A 260 9.85 11.36 -5.35
C LYS A 260 10.32 12.63 -6.07
N ARG A 261 11.29 12.58 -7.01
CA ARG A 261 11.95 13.80 -7.57
C ARG A 261 12.16 13.80 -9.09
N CYS A 262 11.79 12.79 -9.84
CA CYS A 262 11.95 12.78 -11.29
C CYS A 262 10.61 12.61 -12.00
N HIS A 263 10.51 13.11 -13.22
CA HIS A 263 9.41 12.84 -14.14
C HIS A 263 9.32 11.32 -14.33
N SER A 264 8.47 10.66 -13.52
CA SER A 264 8.25 9.23 -13.59
C SER A 264 7.46 8.95 -14.86
N ASP A 265 8.06 8.29 -15.83
CA ASP A 265 7.37 7.86 -17.04
C ASP A 265 6.56 6.59 -16.69
N LEU A 266 5.31 6.53 -17.14
CA LEU A 266 4.47 5.33 -17.02
C LEU A 266 5.11 4.10 -17.67
N LYS A 267 5.97 4.31 -18.66
CA LYS A 267 6.74 3.23 -19.30
C LYS A 267 7.74 2.59 -18.35
N ASP A 268 8.44 3.41 -17.58
CA ASP A 268 9.38 2.89 -16.57
C ASP A 268 8.66 2.06 -15.50
N LEU A 269 7.42 2.47 -15.13
CA LEU A 269 6.56 1.70 -14.24
C LEU A 269 6.16 0.36 -14.89
N ALA A 270 5.67 0.40 -16.12
CA ALA A 270 5.26 -0.80 -16.83
C ALA A 270 6.43 -1.78 -17.05
N ASP A 271 7.62 -1.26 -17.38
CA ASP A 271 8.84 -2.06 -17.52
C ASP A 271 9.27 -2.71 -16.18
N ALA A 272 9.14 -1.99 -15.06
CA ALA A 272 9.42 -2.54 -13.73
C ALA A 272 8.44 -3.67 -13.35
N VAL A 273 7.14 -3.45 -13.63
CA VAL A 273 6.10 -4.46 -13.38
C VAL A 273 6.29 -5.68 -14.30
N GLU A 274 6.56 -5.46 -15.59
CA GLU A 274 6.85 -6.54 -16.56
C GLU A 274 8.03 -7.41 -16.09
N LYS A 275 9.11 -6.77 -15.63
CA LYS A 275 10.28 -7.47 -15.09
C LYS A 275 9.91 -8.25 -13.83
N GLY A 276 9.16 -7.66 -12.91
CA GLY A 276 8.70 -8.32 -11.69
C GLY A 276 7.86 -9.56 -11.98
N ILE A 277 6.90 -9.48 -12.92
CA ILE A 277 6.08 -10.62 -13.35
C ILE A 277 6.97 -11.71 -13.96
N SER A 278 7.88 -11.33 -14.86
CA SER A 278 8.76 -12.29 -15.55
C SER A 278 9.72 -13.02 -14.63
N CYS A 279 10.09 -12.43 -13.49
CA CYS A 279 10.98 -13.02 -12.50
C CYS A 279 10.24 -13.85 -11.43
N THR A 280 8.90 -13.85 -11.42
CA THR A 280 8.10 -14.49 -10.37
C THR A 280 7.37 -15.72 -10.93
N GLN A 281 7.61 -16.90 -10.35
CA GLN A 281 6.99 -18.16 -10.82
C GLN A 281 5.48 -18.23 -10.53
N CYS A 282 4.97 -17.43 -9.60
CA CYS A 282 3.56 -17.39 -9.19
C CYS A 282 2.78 -16.23 -9.85
N ALA A 283 3.32 -15.64 -10.93
CA ALA A 283 2.67 -14.56 -11.64
C ALA A 283 2.46 -14.94 -13.11
N ASP A 284 1.28 -14.61 -13.63
CA ASP A 284 0.90 -14.82 -15.01
C ASP A 284 0.66 -13.48 -15.72
N SER A 285 0.57 -13.54 -17.06
CA SER A 285 0.25 -12.34 -17.82
C SER A 285 -1.13 -11.80 -17.45
N ILE A 286 -1.22 -10.48 -17.24
CA ILE A 286 -2.42 -9.83 -16.73
C ILE A 286 -2.72 -8.52 -17.48
N PRO A 287 -3.98 -8.27 -17.85
CA PRO A 287 -4.36 -6.99 -18.44
C PRO A 287 -4.44 -5.91 -17.35
N ALA A 288 -3.88 -4.72 -17.68
CA ALA A 288 -3.86 -3.58 -16.78
C ALA A 288 -4.05 -2.25 -17.51
N ILE A 289 -4.26 -1.19 -16.76
CA ILE A 289 -4.15 0.21 -17.16
C ILE A 289 -3.38 0.92 -16.05
N PHE A 290 -2.40 1.73 -16.44
CA PHE A 290 -1.77 2.71 -15.56
C PHE A 290 -2.10 4.12 -16.02
N GLY A 291 -2.20 5.05 -15.09
CA GLY A 291 -2.44 6.44 -15.42
C GLY A 291 -1.80 7.41 -14.44
N ILE A 292 -1.38 8.55 -14.98
CA ILE A 292 -0.95 9.70 -14.18
C ILE A 292 -1.69 10.92 -14.68
N ALA A 293 -2.48 11.53 -13.84
CA ALA A 293 -3.15 12.80 -14.10
C ALA A 293 -2.35 13.93 -13.45
N ASP A 294 -1.92 14.89 -14.26
CA ASP A 294 -1.27 16.13 -13.82
C ASP A 294 -2.33 17.21 -13.60
N MET A 295 -2.58 17.53 -12.34
CA MET A 295 -3.61 18.49 -11.95
C MET A 295 -3.18 19.94 -12.21
N VAL A 296 -1.90 20.19 -12.35
CA VAL A 296 -1.33 21.52 -12.63
C VAL A 296 -1.38 21.83 -14.13
N GLU A 297 -0.89 20.89 -14.94
CA GLU A 297 -0.87 21.01 -16.41
C GLU A 297 -2.26 20.73 -17.02
N GLY A 298 -3.15 20.07 -16.29
CA GLY A 298 -4.48 19.67 -16.79
C GLY A 298 -4.41 18.65 -17.91
N THR A 299 -3.53 17.67 -17.76
CA THR A 299 -3.31 16.56 -18.69
C THR A 299 -3.40 15.22 -17.96
N ILE A 300 -3.68 14.16 -18.70
CA ILE A 300 -3.63 12.79 -18.19
C ILE A 300 -2.89 11.92 -19.20
N SER A 301 -1.90 11.18 -18.69
CA SER A 301 -1.19 10.15 -19.44
C SER A 301 -1.74 8.79 -19.04
N ILE A 302 -2.13 7.98 -20.02
CA ILE A 302 -2.67 6.64 -19.82
C ILE A 302 -1.82 5.64 -20.59
N LEU A 303 -1.41 4.58 -19.92
CA LEU A 303 -0.72 3.43 -20.49
C LEU A 303 -1.67 2.22 -20.45
N PRO A 304 -2.27 1.84 -21.57
CA PRO A 304 -3.10 0.64 -21.64
C PRO A 304 -2.20 -0.59 -21.80
N ALA A 305 -2.38 -1.56 -20.95
CA ALA A 305 -1.68 -2.84 -20.99
C ALA A 305 -2.71 -3.99 -21.10
N GLY A 306 -3.41 -4.08 -22.22
CA GLY A 306 -4.37 -5.15 -22.51
C GLY A 306 -5.83 -4.86 -22.17
N LEU A 307 -6.16 -3.79 -21.44
CA LEU A 307 -7.55 -3.40 -21.16
C LEU A 307 -8.07 -2.37 -22.14
N LYS A 308 -9.26 -2.63 -22.71
CA LYS A 308 -9.97 -1.69 -23.58
C LYS A 308 -10.65 -0.62 -22.74
N SER A 309 -10.36 0.64 -23.03
CA SER A 309 -10.94 1.76 -22.29
C SER A 309 -11.22 2.95 -23.18
N HIS A 310 -11.97 3.90 -22.63
CA HIS A 310 -12.36 5.13 -23.29
C HIS A 310 -12.12 6.30 -22.34
N TRP A 311 -11.62 7.41 -22.88
CA TRP A 311 -11.58 8.69 -22.21
C TRP A 311 -12.73 9.57 -22.67
N ILE A 312 -13.56 10.01 -21.73
CA ILE A 312 -14.70 10.86 -22.03
C ILE A 312 -14.44 12.25 -21.43
N GLN A 313 -14.40 13.26 -22.29
CA GLN A 313 -14.25 14.65 -21.87
C GLN A 313 -15.26 15.54 -22.62
N GLN A 314 -16.04 16.32 -21.86
CA GLN A 314 -17.03 17.24 -22.43
C GLN A 314 -17.98 16.59 -23.47
N GLY A 315 -18.38 15.35 -23.23
CA GLY A 315 -19.24 14.57 -24.13
C GLY A 315 -18.53 13.97 -25.36
N LYS A 316 -17.22 14.23 -25.53
CA LYS A 316 -16.42 13.57 -26.56
C LYS A 316 -15.85 12.28 -26.00
N ASN A 317 -16.11 11.19 -26.69
CA ASN A 317 -15.60 9.87 -26.37
C ASN A 317 -14.40 9.54 -27.27
N GLN A 318 -13.25 9.28 -26.66
CA GLN A 318 -12.02 8.89 -27.33
C GLN A 318 -11.63 7.49 -26.89
N ALA A 319 -11.58 6.55 -27.84
CA ALA A 319 -11.08 5.20 -27.56
C ALA A 319 -9.57 5.26 -27.29
N ILE A 320 -9.13 4.51 -26.29
CA ILE A 320 -7.72 4.31 -25.96
C ILE A 320 -7.33 2.96 -26.56
N GLU A 321 -6.30 2.97 -27.42
CA GLU A 321 -5.82 1.74 -28.06
C GLU A 321 -5.31 0.77 -26.99
N THR A 322 -5.68 -0.49 -27.16
CA THR A 322 -5.23 -1.57 -26.26
C THR A 322 -3.75 -1.86 -26.51
N GLY A 323 -2.93 -1.79 -25.48
CA GLY A 323 -1.55 -2.24 -25.52
C GLY A 323 -1.40 -3.75 -25.32
N ILE A 324 -0.17 -4.19 -25.19
CA ILE A 324 0.22 -5.57 -24.83
C ILE A 324 -0.06 -5.76 -23.34
N LYS A 325 -0.50 -6.96 -22.94
CA LYS A 325 -0.68 -7.29 -21.53
C LYS A 325 0.66 -7.32 -20.79
N LEU A 326 0.63 -7.06 -19.52
CA LEU A 326 1.79 -7.30 -18.62
C LEU A 326 2.12 -8.79 -18.57
N GLY A 327 3.40 -9.13 -18.51
CA GLY A 327 3.87 -10.51 -18.43
C GLY A 327 3.93 -11.27 -19.77
N GLU A 328 3.71 -10.58 -20.93
CA GLU A 328 3.88 -11.19 -22.25
C GLU A 328 5.33 -11.12 -22.78
N GLY A 329 6.30 -10.67 -21.96
CA GLY A 329 7.74 -10.70 -22.28
C GLY A 329 8.21 -9.65 -23.28
N CYS A 330 7.42 -8.61 -23.52
CA CYS A 330 7.70 -7.58 -24.53
C CYS A 330 8.16 -6.27 -23.91
N THR A 331 9.30 -6.26 -23.22
CA THR A 331 9.91 -5.03 -22.69
C THR A 331 10.06 -3.96 -23.78
N LYS A 332 9.72 -2.69 -23.45
CA LYS A 332 9.87 -1.48 -24.28
C LYS A 332 8.81 -1.21 -25.36
N ASN A 333 7.73 -1.98 -25.46
CA ASN A 333 6.67 -1.74 -26.44
C ASN A 333 5.41 -1.09 -25.87
N PHE A 334 5.47 -0.63 -24.63
CA PHE A 334 4.35 0.09 -24.02
C PHE A 334 4.20 1.49 -24.62
N VAL A 335 2.97 1.85 -24.98
CA VAL A 335 2.63 3.14 -25.58
C VAL A 335 1.73 3.91 -24.61
N THR A 336 2.06 5.16 -24.36
CA THR A 336 1.23 6.08 -23.58
C THR A 336 0.34 6.93 -24.49
N SER A 337 -0.85 7.25 -24.00
CA SER A 337 -1.76 8.20 -24.61
C SER A 337 -1.88 9.43 -23.72
N ASP A 338 -1.43 10.58 -24.21
CA ASP A 338 -1.52 11.86 -23.50
C ASP A 338 -2.80 12.59 -23.95
N LEU A 339 -3.66 12.89 -22.99
CA LEU A 339 -4.99 13.43 -23.23
C LEU A 339 -5.20 14.72 -22.42
N PRO A 340 -5.94 15.70 -22.96
CA PRO A 340 -6.27 16.90 -22.19
C PRO A 340 -7.27 16.58 -21.07
N MET A 341 -7.13 17.28 -19.92
CA MET A 341 -7.99 17.09 -18.74
C MET A 341 -8.39 18.42 -18.07
N LYS A 342 -8.26 19.57 -18.75
CA LYS A 342 -8.40 20.91 -18.14
C LYS A 342 -9.64 21.12 -17.26
N LYS A 343 -10.77 20.50 -17.58
CA LYS A 343 -12.04 20.55 -16.81
C LYS A 343 -12.38 19.23 -16.13
N GLY A 344 -11.47 18.27 -16.15
CA GLY A 344 -11.72 16.91 -15.74
C GLY A 344 -12.11 16.00 -16.90
N GLY A 345 -12.46 14.76 -16.58
CA GLY A 345 -12.87 13.74 -17.55
C GLY A 345 -13.21 12.43 -16.85
N GLU A 346 -13.57 11.45 -17.65
CA GLU A 346 -13.92 10.11 -17.16
C GLU A 346 -13.16 9.04 -17.93
N LEU A 347 -12.46 8.16 -17.23
CA LEU A 347 -11.92 6.94 -17.81
C LEU A 347 -12.95 5.82 -17.59
N VAL A 348 -13.40 5.21 -18.68
CA VAL A 348 -14.44 4.20 -18.65
C VAL A 348 -13.95 2.91 -19.30
N LEU A 349 -14.15 1.81 -18.57
CA LEU A 349 -14.04 0.45 -19.08
C LEU A 349 -15.41 -0.20 -18.93
N SER A 350 -15.93 -0.78 -19.98
CA SER A 350 -17.22 -1.43 -19.96
C SER A 350 -17.19 -2.69 -20.82
N GLU A 351 -17.56 -3.81 -20.21
CA GLU A 351 -17.76 -5.08 -20.86
C GLU A 351 -19.20 -5.51 -20.61
N LEU A 352 -20.01 -5.49 -21.66
CA LEU A 352 -21.46 -5.68 -21.60
C LEU A 352 -21.84 -6.95 -20.82
N GLY A 353 -22.60 -6.74 -19.73
CA GLY A 353 -23.15 -7.84 -18.93
C GLY A 353 -22.20 -8.52 -17.97
N VAL A 354 -20.93 -8.08 -17.89
CA VAL A 354 -19.92 -8.74 -17.05
C VAL A 354 -19.39 -7.78 -15.98
N ARG A 355 -18.83 -6.66 -16.40
CA ARG A 355 -18.13 -5.72 -15.50
C ARG A 355 -18.04 -4.33 -16.11
N SER A 356 -17.98 -3.32 -15.25
CA SER A 356 -17.64 -1.97 -15.66
C SER A 356 -16.82 -1.25 -14.60
N PHE A 357 -15.96 -0.35 -15.05
CA PHE A 357 -15.19 0.55 -14.21
C PHE A 357 -15.32 1.97 -14.75
N LYS A 358 -15.42 2.92 -13.85
CA LYS A 358 -15.41 4.34 -14.19
C LYS A 358 -14.61 5.11 -13.14
N LEU A 359 -13.56 5.79 -13.58
CA LEU A 359 -12.84 6.79 -12.80
C LEU A 359 -13.28 8.17 -13.30
N THR A 360 -13.76 9.00 -12.40
CA THR A 360 -14.18 10.37 -12.69
C THR A 360 -13.23 11.35 -12.00
N ILE A 361 -12.63 12.23 -12.76
CA ILE A 361 -11.76 13.31 -12.28
C ILE A 361 -12.45 14.64 -12.56
N LYS A 362 -12.67 15.47 -11.54
CA LYS A 362 -13.38 16.77 -11.64
C LYS A 362 -12.55 17.89 -11.04
N ASN A 363 -12.47 18.99 -11.78
CA ASN A 363 -12.02 20.25 -11.22
C ASN A 363 -13.21 20.96 -10.54
N LEU A 364 -13.09 21.28 -9.25
CA LEU A 364 -14.13 21.92 -8.45
C LEU A 364 -14.11 23.46 -8.55
N VAL A 365 -13.06 24.02 -9.16
CA VAL A 365 -12.84 25.46 -9.27
C VAL A 365 -13.24 26.02 -10.64
N CYS A 366 -13.57 25.15 -11.58
CA CYS A 366 -13.95 25.53 -12.96
C CYS A 366 -15.44 25.41 -13.21
#